data_accd4fee9741a534f3cb878e9d07dfb6
#
_entry.id   accd4fee9741a534f3cb878e9d07dfb6
#
_cell.length_a   1.000
_cell.length_b   1.000
_cell.length_c   1.000
_cell.angle_alpha   90.00
_cell.angle_beta   90.00
_cell.angle_gamma   90.00
#
_symmetry.space_group_name_H-M   'P 1'
#
loop_
_entity.id
_entity.type
_entity.pdbx_description
1 polymer ?
#
loop_
_entity_poly.entity_id
_entity_poly.type
_entity_poly.pdbx_seq_one_letter_code
_entity_poly.pdbx_strand_id
1 'polypeptide(L)'
;DLGALQNLYLVSPPNIRRDIAKALGCTDPQLETWINSLRVMRNICAHQSRFYNKLHPEPRLPRVLRGGRVESPEIREVVDLFGVPQAEENHKMCKTFGMLTLLKYLMDQGGIGDTESLTRILKERPNISVPGVDISRAMGIPQGWEETRLWS
;
A
#
# COMPACT_ATOMS: atom_id res chain seq x y z
N ASP A 1 -15.64 -12.43 3.42
CA ASP A 1 -15.27 -11.03 3.55
C ASP A 1 -13.80 -10.92 3.95
N LEU A 2 -13.20 -9.73 3.82
CA LEU A 2 -11.75 -9.53 4.06
C LEU A 2 -11.39 -9.71 5.56
N GLY A 3 -12.33 -9.48 6.47
CA GLY A 3 -12.14 -9.75 7.90
C GLY A 3 -12.04 -11.24 8.21
N ALA A 4 -12.85 -12.06 7.57
CA ALA A 4 -12.77 -13.52 7.70
C ALA A 4 -11.43 -14.04 7.13
N LEU A 5 -10.97 -13.50 6.01
CA LEU A 5 -9.66 -13.82 5.43
C LEU A 5 -8.51 -13.45 6.38
N GLN A 6 -8.56 -12.26 6.98
CA GLN A 6 -7.57 -11.84 7.98
C GLN A 6 -7.56 -12.80 9.18
N ASN A 7 -8.71 -13.16 9.72
CA ASN A 7 -8.80 -14.10 10.83
C ASN A 7 -8.24 -15.47 10.45
N LEU A 8 -8.59 -15.98 9.27
CA LEU A 8 -8.05 -17.24 8.76
C LEU A 8 -6.51 -17.20 8.64
N TYR A 9 -5.96 -16.11 8.14
CA TYR A 9 -4.52 -15.91 8.08
C TYR A 9 -3.89 -15.93 9.49
N LEU A 10 -4.46 -15.19 10.44
CA LEU A 10 -3.93 -15.06 11.81
C LEU A 10 -3.96 -16.38 12.60
N VAL A 11 -4.98 -17.23 12.40
CA VAL A 11 -5.06 -18.55 13.07
C VAL A 11 -4.26 -19.63 12.35
N SER A 12 -3.74 -19.36 11.16
CA SER A 12 -2.92 -20.31 10.42
C SER A 12 -1.56 -20.53 11.11
N PRO A 13 -0.99 -21.73 11.02
CA PRO A 13 0.33 -22.04 11.57
C PRO A 13 1.41 -21.07 11.03
N PRO A 14 2.42 -20.71 11.85
CA PRO A 14 3.45 -19.74 11.45
C PRO A 14 4.27 -20.12 10.19
N ASN A 15 4.45 -21.41 9.91
CA ASN A 15 5.09 -21.86 8.67
C ASN A 15 4.22 -21.56 7.45
N ILE A 16 2.92 -21.81 7.53
CA ILE A 16 1.96 -21.50 6.43
C ILE A 16 1.89 -19.99 6.19
N ARG A 17 1.80 -19.18 7.25
CA ARG A 17 1.80 -17.71 7.11
C ARG A 17 3.07 -17.21 6.42
N ARG A 18 4.24 -17.74 6.80
CA ARG A 18 5.51 -17.40 6.15
C ARG A 18 5.56 -17.80 4.68
N ASP A 19 5.03 -18.98 4.34
CA ASP A 19 5.01 -19.46 2.96
C ASP A 19 4.08 -18.58 2.09
N ILE A 20 2.90 -18.21 2.61
CA ILE A 20 1.98 -17.27 1.94
C ILE A 20 2.64 -15.91 1.73
N ALA A 21 3.23 -15.33 2.78
CA ALA A 21 3.89 -14.03 2.69
C ALA A 21 5.05 -14.05 1.70
N LYS A 22 5.86 -15.12 1.70
CA LYS A 22 6.95 -15.32 0.75
C LYS A 22 6.45 -15.40 -0.70
N ALA A 23 5.35 -16.10 -0.93
CA ALA A 23 4.73 -16.19 -2.26
C ALA A 23 4.24 -14.82 -2.76
N LEU A 24 3.90 -13.92 -1.85
CA LEU A 24 3.51 -12.54 -2.14
C LEU A 24 4.68 -11.53 -2.02
N GLY A 25 5.92 -12.02 -2.03
CA GLY A 25 7.12 -11.19 -2.05
C GLY A 25 7.35 -10.34 -0.79
N CYS A 26 6.75 -10.72 0.36
CA CYS A 26 6.86 -9.97 1.60
C CYS A 26 7.12 -10.89 2.81
N THR A 27 7.23 -10.32 3.99
CA THR A 27 7.38 -11.07 5.25
C THR A 27 6.03 -11.25 5.94
N ASP A 28 5.89 -12.30 6.79
CA ASP A 28 4.67 -12.54 7.57
C ASP A 28 4.21 -11.29 8.37
N PRO A 29 5.09 -10.57 9.12
CA PRO A 29 4.68 -9.37 9.82
C PRO A 29 4.27 -8.20 8.90
N GLN A 30 4.80 -8.12 7.68
CA GLN A 30 4.36 -7.14 6.68
C GLN A 30 2.96 -7.48 6.19
N LEU A 31 2.76 -8.73 5.74
CA LEU A 31 1.47 -9.17 5.20
C LEU A 31 0.34 -9.02 6.22
N GLU A 32 0.58 -9.37 7.48
CA GLU A 32 -0.39 -9.19 8.58
C GLU A 32 -0.87 -7.73 8.67
N THR A 33 0.06 -6.77 8.71
CA THR A 33 -0.30 -5.34 8.81
C THR A 33 -0.93 -4.81 7.53
N TRP A 34 -0.49 -5.27 6.36
CA TRP A 34 -1.05 -4.87 5.06
C TRP A 34 -2.49 -5.35 4.87
N ILE A 35 -2.79 -6.62 5.22
CA ILE A 35 -4.17 -7.15 5.19
C ILE A 35 -5.07 -6.32 6.10
N ASN A 36 -4.61 -5.97 7.32
CA ASN A 36 -5.39 -5.13 8.23
C ASN A 36 -5.67 -3.75 7.65
N SER A 37 -4.67 -3.10 7.07
CA SER A 37 -4.81 -1.77 6.46
C SER A 37 -5.77 -1.80 5.27
N LEU A 38 -5.65 -2.80 4.39
CA LEU A 38 -6.55 -3.01 3.25
C LEU A 38 -7.98 -3.35 3.68
N ARG A 39 -8.15 -4.11 4.76
CA ARG A 39 -9.48 -4.39 5.34
C ARG A 39 -10.17 -3.10 5.79
N VAL A 40 -9.44 -2.22 6.48
CA VAL A 40 -9.98 -0.92 6.91
C VAL A 40 -10.32 -0.06 5.70
N MET A 41 -9.42 0.00 4.70
CA MET A 41 -9.67 0.72 3.45
C MET A 41 -10.94 0.23 2.75
N ARG A 42 -11.07 -1.09 2.57
CA ARG A 42 -12.27 -1.71 1.95
C ARG A 42 -13.55 -1.36 2.72
N ASN A 43 -13.51 -1.36 4.06
CA ASN A 43 -14.69 -1.03 4.86
C ASN A 43 -15.09 0.45 4.70
N ILE A 44 -14.11 1.35 4.60
CA ILE A 44 -14.36 2.77 4.31
C ILE A 44 -15.08 2.91 2.95
N CYS A 45 -14.62 2.21 1.92
CA CYS A 45 -15.24 2.22 0.60
C CYS A 45 -16.66 1.63 0.64
N ALA A 46 -16.87 0.50 1.34
CA ALA A 46 -18.15 -0.18 1.45
C ALA A 46 -19.22 0.66 2.16
N HIS A 47 -18.81 1.49 3.11
CA HIS A 47 -19.71 2.39 3.84
C HIS A 47 -19.83 3.79 3.21
N GLN A 48 -19.37 3.96 1.97
CA GLN A 48 -19.40 5.25 1.23
C GLN A 48 -18.81 6.42 2.01
N SER A 49 -17.89 6.11 2.94
CA SER A 49 -17.21 7.12 3.75
C SER A 49 -16.13 7.82 2.92
N ARG A 50 -15.78 9.05 3.32
CA ARG A 50 -14.71 9.80 2.67
C ARG A 50 -13.41 8.99 2.64
N PHE A 51 -12.91 8.68 1.46
CA PHE A 51 -11.74 7.87 1.22
C PHE A 51 -10.45 8.69 1.13
N TYR A 52 -10.45 9.78 0.37
CA TYR A 52 -9.30 10.66 0.26
C TYR A 52 -9.07 11.46 1.56
N ASN A 53 -7.85 11.88 1.81
CA ASN A 53 -7.46 12.63 3.01
C ASN A 53 -7.81 11.93 4.33
N LYS A 54 -7.67 10.60 4.36
CA LYS A 54 -7.83 9.78 5.55
C LYS A 54 -6.53 9.06 5.86
N LEU A 55 -6.23 8.88 7.14
CA LEU A 55 -5.15 8.02 7.59
C LEU A 55 -5.69 6.61 7.83
N HIS A 56 -4.95 5.63 7.36
CA HIS A 56 -5.20 4.21 7.54
C HIS A 56 -4.26 3.64 8.61
N PRO A 57 -4.51 2.43 9.13
CA PRO A 57 -3.57 1.77 10.04
C PRO A 57 -2.16 1.69 9.42
N GLU A 58 -1.15 1.84 10.26
CA GLU A 58 0.24 1.84 9.82
C GLU A 58 0.66 0.48 9.26
N PRO A 59 1.09 0.43 7.98
CA PRO A 59 1.65 -0.79 7.41
C PRO A 59 3.10 -0.94 7.87
N ARG A 60 3.54 -2.17 8.10
CA ARG A 60 4.97 -2.43 8.32
C ARG A 60 5.71 -2.34 6.98
N LEU A 61 6.63 -1.39 6.87
CA LEU A 61 7.35 -1.12 5.64
C LEU A 61 8.53 -2.07 5.41
N PRO A 62 8.92 -2.29 4.13
CA PRO A 62 10.12 -3.02 3.77
C PRO A 62 11.39 -2.37 4.33
N ARG A 63 12.30 -3.19 4.81
CA ARG A 63 13.57 -2.76 5.40
C ARG A 63 14.73 -3.00 4.45
N VAL A 64 15.74 -2.16 4.56
CA VAL A 64 17.05 -2.43 3.99
C VAL A 64 17.79 -3.36 4.97
N LEU A 65 18.13 -4.55 4.51
CA LEU A 65 18.83 -5.56 5.28
C LEU A 65 20.35 -5.35 5.22
N ARG A 66 21.10 -6.04 6.09
CA ARG A 66 22.55 -6.03 6.04
C ARG A 66 23.03 -6.50 4.65
N GLY A 67 24.03 -5.78 4.11
CA GLY A 67 24.54 -6.04 2.75
C GLY A 67 23.75 -5.36 1.63
N GLY A 68 22.84 -4.43 1.94
CA GLY A 68 22.11 -3.64 0.94
C GLY A 68 20.94 -4.36 0.25
N ARG A 69 20.62 -5.59 0.68
CA ARG A 69 19.43 -6.29 0.18
C ARG A 69 18.18 -5.59 0.71
N VAL A 70 17.20 -5.39 -0.16
CA VAL A 70 15.94 -4.72 0.16
C VAL A 70 14.80 -5.72 0.15
N GLU A 71 13.96 -5.69 1.20
CA GLU A 71 12.67 -6.38 1.20
C GLU A 71 11.71 -5.64 0.27
N SER A 72 10.94 -6.34 -0.58
CA SER A 72 9.94 -5.75 -1.50
C SER A 72 10.46 -4.46 -2.16
N PRO A 73 11.46 -4.56 -3.04
CA PRO A 73 12.16 -3.38 -3.58
C PRO A 73 11.25 -2.41 -4.32
N GLU A 74 10.15 -2.89 -4.91
CA GLU A 74 9.18 -2.06 -5.63
C GLU A 74 8.45 -1.11 -4.66
N ILE A 75 8.08 -1.58 -3.46
CA ILE A 75 7.48 -0.73 -2.42
C ILE A 75 8.52 0.23 -1.86
N ARG A 76 9.76 -0.25 -1.65
CA ARG A 76 10.84 0.60 -1.13
C ARG A 76 11.12 1.77 -2.06
N GLU A 77 11.14 1.55 -3.37
CA GLU A 77 11.30 2.59 -4.36
C GLU A 77 10.24 3.70 -4.25
N VAL A 78 8.97 3.32 -4.03
CA VAL A 78 7.88 4.30 -3.78
C VAL A 78 8.07 5.04 -2.45
N VAL A 79 8.48 4.34 -1.39
CA VAL A 79 8.74 4.97 -0.08
C VAL A 79 9.87 5.98 -0.15
N ASP A 80 10.91 5.69 -0.91
CA ASP A 80 12.08 6.58 -1.08
C ASP A 80 11.71 7.90 -1.78
N LEU A 81 10.67 7.90 -2.63
CA LEU A 81 10.16 9.13 -3.27
C LEU A 81 9.61 10.16 -2.27
N PHE A 82 9.20 9.74 -1.08
CA PHE A 82 8.71 10.70 -0.09
C PHE A 82 9.82 11.64 0.42
N GLY A 83 11.08 11.23 0.33
CA GLY A 83 12.23 12.05 0.72
C GLY A 83 12.18 12.49 2.19
N VAL A 84 11.58 11.68 3.07
CA VAL A 84 11.41 11.97 4.49
C VAL A 84 12.28 11.05 5.35
N PRO A 85 12.60 11.44 6.60
CA PRO A 85 13.26 10.54 7.53
C PRO A 85 12.48 9.26 7.75
N GLN A 86 13.16 8.14 8.00
CA GLN A 86 12.55 6.82 8.20
C GLN A 86 11.42 6.83 9.24
N ALA A 87 11.51 7.66 10.27
CA ALA A 87 10.47 7.80 11.29
C ALA A 87 9.13 8.34 10.75
N GLU A 88 9.16 9.03 9.59
CA GLU A 88 7.98 9.63 8.98
C GLU A 88 7.41 8.80 7.80
N GLU A 89 8.15 7.81 7.32
CA GLU A 89 7.76 6.98 6.17
C GLU A 89 6.40 6.30 6.38
N ASN A 90 6.18 5.71 7.56
CA ASN A 90 4.92 5.06 7.90
C ASN A 90 3.75 6.04 7.79
N HIS A 91 3.91 7.27 8.30
CA HIS A 91 2.86 8.29 8.21
C HIS A 91 2.52 8.64 6.76
N LYS A 92 3.51 8.69 5.86
CA LYS A 92 3.26 8.90 4.43
C LYS A 92 2.50 7.73 3.82
N MET A 93 2.91 6.51 4.14
CA MET A 93 2.26 5.29 3.65
C MET A 93 0.88 5.02 4.26
N CYS A 94 0.50 5.68 5.37
CA CYS A 94 -0.87 5.61 5.92
C CYS A 94 -1.91 6.36 5.08
N LYS A 95 -1.51 7.15 4.10
CA LYS A 95 -2.45 7.87 3.21
C LYS A 95 -2.99 6.96 2.11
N THR A 96 -4.01 7.44 1.43
CA THR A 96 -4.70 6.70 0.35
C THR A 96 -3.75 6.14 -0.71
N PHE A 97 -2.77 6.93 -1.16
CA PHE A 97 -1.79 6.46 -2.16
C PHE A 97 -0.95 5.30 -1.64
N GLY A 98 -0.49 5.36 -0.38
CA GLY A 98 0.24 4.24 0.22
C GLY A 98 -0.59 2.95 0.27
N MET A 99 -1.88 3.05 0.59
CA MET A 99 -2.78 1.89 0.59
C MET A 99 -2.97 1.31 -0.82
N LEU A 100 -3.12 2.16 -1.83
CA LEU A 100 -3.23 1.73 -3.23
C LEU A 100 -1.92 1.10 -3.72
N THR A 101 -0.77 1.60 -3.25
CA THR A 101 0.55 1.00 -3.52
C THR A 101 0.64 -0.42 -2.98
N LEU A 102 0.23 -0.65 -1.73
CA LEU A 102 0.20 -2.00 -1.14
C LEU A 102 -0.78 -2.93 -1.87
N LEU A 103 -1.95 -2.41 -2.23
CA LEU A 103 -2.95 -3.18 -2.98
C LEU A 103 -2.40 -3.60 -4.34
N LYS A 104 -1.87 -2.65 -5.12
CA LYS A 104 -1.30 -2.94 -6.44
C LYS A 104 -0.17 -3.96 -6.33
N TYR A 105 0.75 -3.77 -5.39
CA TYR A 105 1.85 -4.72 -5.16
C TYR A 105 1.35 -6.14 -4.90
N LEU A 106 0.39 -6.32 -3.98
CA LEU A 106 -0.13 -7.64 -3.66
C LEU A 106 -0.91 -8.27 -4.83
N MET A 107 -1.62 -7.45 -5.62
CA MET A 107 -2.30 -7.91 -6.83
C MET A 107 -1.29 -8.37 -7.89
N ASP A 108 -0.23 -7.59 -8.13
CA ASP A 108 0.84 -7.94 -9.08
C ASP A 108 1.58 -9.22 -8.65
N GLN A 109 1.94 -9.36 -7.36
CA GLN A 109 2.59 -10.56 -6.85
C GLN A 109 1.68 -11.79 -6.90
N GLY A 110 0.39 -11.61 -6.66
CA GLY A 110 -0.61 -12.67 -6.72
C GLY A 110 -1.12 -13.00 -8.13
N GLY A 111 -0.75 -12.21 -9.14
CA GLY A 111 -1.29 -12.35 -10.50
C GLY A 111 -2.81 -12.17 -10.57
N ILE A 112 -3.38 -11.29 -9.74
CA ILE A 112 -4.83 -11.15 -9.56
C ILE A 112 -5.30 -9.78 -10.08
N GLY A 113 -6.32 -9.80 -10.93
CA GLY A 113 -7.07 -8.62 -11.34
C GLY A 113 -6.34 -7.75 -12.38
N ASP A 114 -6.97 -6.62 -12.69
CA ASP A 114 -6.45 -5.60 -13.61
C ASP A 114 -5.75 -4.49 -12.80
N THR A 115 -4.44 -4.61 -12.65
CA THR A 115 -3.63 -3.66 -11.89
C THR A 115 -3.34 -2.37 -12.67
N GLU A 116 -3.43 -2.40 -14.00
CA GLU A 116 -3.30 -1.22 -14.85
C GLU A 116 -4.45 -0.23 -14.61
N SER A 117 -5.64 -0.72 -14.31
CA SER A 117 -6.78 0.13 -13.94
C SER A 117 -6.51 0.99 -12.71
N LEU A 118 -5.73 0.53 -11.74
CA LEU A 118 -5.34 1.36 -10.58
C LEU A 118 -4.44 2.52 -11.01
N THR A 119 -3.47 2.25 -11.88
CA THR A 119 -2.57 3.27 -12.43
C THR A 119 -3.38 4.31 -13.22
N ARG A 120 -4.30 3.86 -14.09
CA ARG A 120 -5.17 4.73 -14.87
C ARG A 120 -6.05 5.62 -13.99
N ILE A 121 -6.71 5.06 -12.98
CA ILE A 121 -7.55 5.82 -12.05
C ILE A 121 -6.75 6.92 -11.33
N LEU A 122 -5.51 6.63 -10.93
CA LEU A 122 -4.65 7.62 -10.31
C LEU A 122 -4.20 8.73 -11.30
N LYS A 123 -3.93 8.37 -12.56
CA LYS A 123 -3.59 9.33 -13.62
C LYS A 123 -4.78 10.23 -14.00
N GLU A 124 -5.96 9.65 -14.09
CA GLU A 124 -7.20 10.34 -14.48
C GLU A 124 -7.94 10.98 -13.29
N ARG A 125 -7.33 11.02 -12.10
CA ARG A 125 -7.94 11.62 -10.91
C ARG A 125 -8.41 13.05 -11.16
N PRO A 126 -9.55 13.48 -10.58
CA PRO A 126 -10.07 14.83 -10.80
C PRO A 126 -9.04 15.89 -10.41
N ASN A 127 -8.78 16.83 -11.31
CA ASN A 127 -8.05 18.04 -10.99
C ASN A 127 -9.07 19.11 -10.56
N ILE A 128 -9.22 19.28 -9.24
CA ILE A 128 -10.21 20.24 -8.70
C ILE A 128 -9.52 21.58 -8.49
N SER A 129 -9.93 22.58 -9.27
CA SER A 129 -9.44 23.96 -9.17
C SER A 129 -10.17 24.74 -8.07
N VAL A 130 -10.11 24.24 -6.83
CA VAL A 130 -10.63 24.96 -5.65
C VAL A 130 -9.43 25.46 -4.85
N PRO A 131 -9.35 26.78 -4.55
CA PRO A 131 -8.28 27.33 -3.73
C PRO A 131 -8.13 26.58 -2.40
N GLY A 132 -6.90 26.12 -2.10
CA GLY A 132 -6.60 25.39 -0.87
C GLY A 132 -6.90 23.89 -0.90
N VAL A 133 -7.44 23.35 -2.00
CA VAL A 133 -7.67 21.91 -2.17
C VAL A 133 -6.65 21.32 -3.14
N ASP A 134 -5.74 20.50 -2.63
CA ASP A 134 -4.79 19.69 -3.42
C ASP A 134 -5.06 18.21 -3.17
N ILE A 135 -5.71 17.56 -4.14
CA ILE A 135 -6.06 16.14 -4.04
C ILE A 135 -4.82 15.27 -3.99
N SER A 136 -3.80 15.56 -4.77
CA SER A 136 -2.56 14.78 -4.78
C SER A 136 -1.89 14.81 -3.41
N ARG A 137 -1.78 15.98 -2.81
CA ARG A 137 -1.25 16.17 -1.45
C ARG A 137 -2.12 15.48 -0.40
N ALA A 138 -3.45 15.60 -0.51
CA ALA A 138 -4.40 14.97 0.41
C ALA A 138 -4.32 13.44 0.37
N MET A 139 -4.16 12.85 -0.82
CA MET A 139 -3.96 11.42 -1.02
C MET A 139 -2.56 10.95 -0.68
N GLY A 140 -1.59 11.87 -0.55
CA GLY A 140 -0.19 11.55 -0.27
C GLY A 140 0.57 11.03 -1.48
N ILE A 141 0.25 11.50 -2.68
CA ILE A 141 0.91 11.09 -3.92
C ILE A 141 2.25 11.81 -4.03
N PRO A 142 3.40 11.12 -4.07
CA PRO A 142 4.71 11.75 -4.25
C PRO A 142 4.92 12.14 -5.72
N GLN A 143 5.83 13.09 -5.97
CA GLN A 143 6.26 13.38 -7.34
C GLN A 143 7.07 12.20 -7.89
N GLY A 144 6.96 11.94 -9.19
CA GLY A 144 7.71 10.86 -9.86
C GLY A 144 7.18 9.46 -9.62
N TRP A 145 6.04 9.29 -8.97
CA TRP A 145 5.47 7.97 -8.68
C TRP A 145 5.24 7.11 -9.94
N GLU A 146 4.92 7.75 -11.07
CA GLU A 146 4.64 7.10 -12.35
C GLU A 146 5.88 6.45 -12.97
N GLU A 147 7.07 6.84 -12.53
CA GLU A 147 8.35 6.33 -13.03
C GLU A 147 8.86 5.12 -12.25
N THR A 148 8.22 4.79 -11.13
CA THR A 148 8.60 3.63 -10.32
C THR A 148 8.18 2.33 -10.98
N ARG A 149 8.94 1.26 -10.75
CA ARG A 149 8.68 -0.07 -11.33
C ARG A 149 7.28 -0.61 -11.03
N LEU A 150 6.71 -0.23 -9.89
CA LEU A 150 5.39 -0.67 -9.50
C LEU A 150 4.28 0.04 -10.29
N TRP A 151 4.48 1.29 -10.69
CA TRP A 151 3.46 2.15 -11.28
C TRP A 151 3.67 2.49 -12.76
N SER A 152 4.85 2.10 -13.31
CA SER A 152 5.17 2.27 -14.74
C SER A 152 4.38 1.33 -15.65
#